data_30774c009e49444fa3c7915a64aae459
#
_entry.id   30774c009e49444fa3c7915a64aae459
#
_cell.length_a   1.000
_cell.length_b   1.000
_cell.length_c   1.000
_cell.angle_alpha   90.00
_cell.angle_beta   90.00
_cell.angle_gamma   90.00
#
_symmetry.space_group_name_H-M   'P 1'
#
loop_
_entity.id
_entity.type
_entity.pdbx_description
1 polymer ?
#
loop_
_entity_poly.entity_id
_entity_poly.type
_entity_poly.pdbx_seq_one_letter_code
_entity_poly.pdbx_strand_id
1 'polypeptide(L)'
;MRHMKSVTALLLAILGTAALLTLFTLNKEDPQGVNGLSEQDQYALEIGRKVISIQAALEQPEQPASVAAVKALALDSRHYVMIRGWLLQELLSAESWKDTSTYHTSEDYKNKVDSRIRALQKMVAAIDLE
;
A
#
# COMPACT_ATOMS: atom_id res chain seq x y z
N MET A 1 8.37 36.48 -20.91
CA MET A 1 6.95 36.07 -20.72
C MET A 1 6.72 34.56 -20.60
N ARG A 2 7.76 33.75 -20.38
CA ARG A 2 7.60 32.26 -20.27
C ARG A 2 7.56 31.70 -18.83
N HIS A 3 7.84 32.50 -17.81
CA HIS A 3 7.93 32.03 -16.42
C HIS A 3 6.66 32.22 -15.60
N MET A 4 5.65 32.94 -16.09
CA MET A 4 4.40 33.15 -15.31
C MET A 4 3.41 31.99 -15.38
N LYS A 5 3.51 31.08 -16.34
CA LYS A 5 2.58 29.94 -16.45
C LYS A 5 2.91 28.78 -15.52
N SER A 6 4.17 28.67 -15.07
CA SER A 6 4.62 27.61 -14.16
C SER A 6 4.22 27.84 -12.71
N VAL A 7 4.14 29.08 -12.26
CA VAL A 7 3.85 29.42 -10.86
C VAL A 7 2.37 29.22 -10.53
N THR A 8 1.49 29.52 -11.49
CA THR A 8 0.04 29.32 -11.31
C THR A 8 -0.35 27.82 -11.28
N ALA A 9 0.32 26.97 -12.02
CA ALA A 9 0.08 25.53 -11.97
C ALA A 9 0.54 24.90 -10.65
N LEU A 10 1.66 25.40 -10.08
CA LEU A 10 2.18 24.95 -8.80
C LEU A 10 1.28 25.35 -7.62
N LEU A 11 0.71 26.58 -7.66
CA LEU A 11 -0.21 27.07 -6.63
C LEU A 11 -1.55 26.32 -6.61
N LEU A 12 -2.06 25.90 -7.77
CA LEU A 12 -3.28 25.08 -7.87
C LEU A 12 -3.08 23.66 -7.34
N ALA A 13 -1.89 23.08 -7.51
CA ALA A 13 -1.56 21.78 -6.97
C ALA A 13 -1.47 21.80 -5.42
N ILE A 14 -0.94 22.86 -4.83
CA ILE A 14 -0.83 23.02 -3.37
C ILE A 14 -2.21 23.26 -2.73
N LEU A 15 -3.10 23.99 -3.38
CA LEU A 15 -4.48 24.20 -2.89
C LEU A 15 -5.32 22.91 -2.95
N GLY A 16 -5.11 22.05 -3.94
CA GLY A 16 -5.79 20.76 -4.06
C GLY A 16 -5.41 19.78 -2.95
N THR A 17 -4.14 19.72 -2.56
CA THR A 17 -3.66 18.84 -1.49
C THR A 17 -4.07 19.30 -0.10
N ALA A 18 -4.17 20.61 0.15
CA ALA A 18 -4.63 21.13 1.43
C ALA A 18 -6.14 20.87 1.65
N ALA A 19 -6.96 20.92 0.60
CA ALA A 19 -8.40 20.61 0.70
C ALA A 19 -8.66 19.12 0.97
N LEU A 20 -7.82 18.22 0.46
CA LEU A 20 -7.93 16.78 0.74
C LEU A 20 -7.54 16.45 2.18
N LEU A 21 -6.50 17.10 2.71
CA LEU A 21 -6.06 16.94 4.11
C LEU A 21 -7.10 17.49 5.11
N THR A 22 -7.81 18.56 4.80
CA THR A 22 -8.85 19.10 5.69
C THR A 22 -10.10 18.24 5.73
N LEU A 23 -10.48 17.57 4.65
CA LEU A 23 -11.55 16.57 4.66
C LEU A 23 -11.19 15.34 5.52
N PHE A 24 -9.91 14.95 5.56
CA PHE A 24 -9.46 13.82 6.38
C PHE A 24 -9.38 14.15 7.89
N THR A 25 -9.18 15.43 8.26
CA THR A 25 -9.12 15.86 9.67
C THR A 25 -10.47 16.16 10.27
N LEU A 26 -11.50 16.43 9.45
CA LEU A 26 -12.87 16.68 9.93
C LEU A 26 -13.61 15.38 10.29
N ASN A 27 -13.11 14.22 9.89
CA ASN A 27 -13.67 12.92 10.25
C ASN A 27 -12.90 12.23 11.41
N LYS A 28 -12.30 13.03 12.29
CA LYS A 28 -11.81 12.54 13.57
C LYS A 28 -12.98 12.46 14.53
N GLU A 29 -13.94 11.56 14.21
CA GLU A 29 -15.02 11.22 15.10
C GLU A 29 -14.46 10.50 16.33
N ASP A 30 -14.96 10.91 17.48
CA ASP A 30 -14.68 10.48 18.83
C ASP A 30 -14.45 8.98 18.97
N PRO A 31 -13.44 8.52 19.72
CA PRO A 31 -13.22 7.11 20.03
C PRO A 31 -14.36 6.48 20.88
N GLN A 32 -15.37 7.24 21.24
CA GLN A 32 -16.54 6.74 22.00
C GLN A 32 -17.61 6.06 21.13
N GLY A 33 -17.54 6.13 19.80
CA GLY A 33 -18.52 5.52 18.89
C GLY A 33 -18.41 3.99 18.72
N VAL A 34 -17.33 3.36 19.20
CA VAL A 34 -17.10 1.91 18.93
C VAL A 34 -17.98 1.01 19.80
N ASN A 35 -18.43 1.46 20.96
CA ASN A 35 -19.22 0.66 21.90
C ASN A 35 -20.71 0.50 21.52
N GLY A 36 -21.16 1.11 20.44
CA GLY A 36 -22.53 1.03 19.94
C GLY A 36 -22.69 0.36 18.59
N LEU A 37 -21.59 -0.09 17.96
CA LEU A 37 -21.62 -0.73 16.65
C LEU A 37 -22.08 -2.17 16.74
N SER A 38 -22.85 -2.63 15.74
CA SER A 38 -23.18 -4.05 15.59
C SER A 38 -21.92 -4.91 15.41
N GLU A 39 -21.98 -6.19 15.72
CA GLU A 39 -20.86 -7.12 15.48
C GLU A 39 -20.40 -7.09 14.01
N GLN A 40 -21.32 -6.91 13.08
CA GLN A 40 -21.04 -6.82 11.66
C GLN A 40 -20.24 -5.54 11.31
N ASP A 41 -20.60 -4.41 11.93
CA ASP A 41 -19.88 -3.15 11.73
C ASP A 41 -18.49 -3.20 12.37
N GLN A 42 -18.36 -3.80 13.53
CA GLN A 42 -17.06 -4.02 14.20
C GLN A 42 -16.15 -4.88 13.33
N TYR A 43 -16.68 -5.98 12.77
CA TYR A 43 -15.95 -6.84 11.85
C TYR A 43 -15.51 -6.08 10.58
N ALA A 44 -16.41 -5.28 9.98
CA ALA A 44 -16.09 -4.48 8.80
C ALA A 44 -14.97 -3.46 9.08
N LEU A 45 -15.00 -2.81 10.25
CA LEU A 45 -13.92 -1.89 10.67
C LEU A 45 -12.58 -2.61 10.89
N GLU A 46 -12.61 -3.80 11.49
CA GLU A 46 -11.40 -4.61 11.69
C GLU A 46 -10.78 -5.00 10.35
N ILE A 47 -11.59 -5.48 9.41
CA ILE A 47 -11.12 -5.81 8.06
C ILE A 47 -10.57 -4.57 7.36
N GLY A 48 -11.26 -3.43 7.43
CA GLY A 48 -10.78 -2.17 6.87
C GLY A 48 -9.39 -1.77 7.39
N ARG A 49 -9.15 -1.88 8.69
CA ARG A 49 -7.83 -1.63 9.29
C ARG A 49 -6.77 -2.60 8.78
N LYS A 50 -7.10 -3.88 8.66
CA LYS A 50 -6.18 -4.91 8.12
C LYS A 50 -5.84 -4.64 6.65
N VAL A 51 -6.81 -4.24 5.84
CA VAL A 51 -6.59 -3.87 4.43
C VAL A 51 -5.64 -2.68 4.31
N ILE A 52 -5.83 -1.63 5.12
CA ILE A 52 -4.91 -0.47 5.16
C ILE A 52 -3.50 -0.90 5.55
N SER A 53 -3.37 -1.80 6.55
CA SER A 53 -2.09 -2.34 6.98
C SER A 53 -1.38 -3.12 5.87
N ILE A 54 -2.11 -3.88 5.07
CA ILE A 54 -1.55 -4.60 3.92
C ILE A 54 -1.16 -3.66 2.80
N GLN A 55 -1.96 -2.64 2.50
CA GLN A 55 -1.61 -1.65 1.51
C GLN A 55 -0.27 -0.98 1.85
N ALA A 56 -0.08 -0.57 3.10
CA ALA A 56 1.18 -0.03 3.57
C ALA A 56 2.34 -1.04 3.46
N ALA A 57 2.07 -2.33 3.73
CA ALA A 57 3.06 -3.40 3.58
C ALA A 57 3.45 -3.63 2.12
N LEU A 58 2.52 -3.51 1.18
CA LEU A 58 2.78 -3.63 -0.26
C LEU A 58 3.55 -2.43 -0.81
N GLU A 59 3.36 -1.24 -0.26
CA GLU A 59 4.14 -0.04 -0.62
C GLU A 59 5.61 -0.17 -0.18
N GLN A 60 5.86 -0.80 0.96
CA GLN A 60 7.20 -0.99 1.54
C GLN A 60 7.48 -2.47 1.89
N PRO A 61 7.53 -3.36 0.89
CA PRO A 61 7.62 -4.80 1.13
C PRO A 61 8.95 -5.22 1.78
N GLU A 62 10.00 -4.41 1.70
CA GLU A 62 11.31 -4.67 2.30
C GLU A 62 11.31 -4.50 3.83
N GLN A 63 10.31 -3.84 4.40
CA GLN A 63 10.23 -3.63 5.83
C GLN A 63 9.92 -4.96 6.56
N PRO A 64 10.62 -5.29 7.66
CA PRO A 64 10.37 -6.53 8.40
C PRO A 64 8.92 -6.68 8.89
N ALA A 65 8.29 -5.58 9.28
CA ALA A 65 6.90 -5.55 9.73
C ALA A 65 5.89 -5.89 8.62
N SER A 66 6.26 -5.70 7.34
CA SER A 66 5.38 -5.91 6.21
C SER A 66 5.00 -7.38 6.01
N VAL A 67 5.95 -8.30 6.20
CA VAL A 67 5.68 -9.75 6.17
C VAL A 67 4.70 -10.14 7.27
N ALA A 68 4.88 -9.63 8.49
CA ALA A 68 4.00 -9.92 9.62
C ALA A 68 2.57 -9.40 9.39
N ALA A 69 2.41 -8.20 8.81
CA ALA A 69 1.12 -7.62 8.48
C ALA A 69 0.36 -8.46 7.43
N VAL A 70 1.06 -8.93 6.40
CA VAL A 70 0.49 -9.79 5.36
C VAL A 70 0.08 -11.14 5.94
N LYS A 71 0.92 -11.80 6.74
CA LYS A 71 0.62 -13.06 7.40
C LYS A 71 -0.61 -12.94 8.31
N ALA A 72 -0.70 -11.89 9.11
CA ALA A 72 -1.78 -11.68 10.06
C ALA A 72 -3.19 -11.71 9.43
N LEU A 73 -3.32 -11.28 8.16
CA LEU A 73 -4.59 -11.39 7.43
C LEU A 73 -4.69 -12.68 6.62
N ALA A 74 -3.61 -13.16 6.02
CA ALA A 74 -3.60 -14.33 5.17
C ALA A 74 -3.81 -15.66 5.93
N LEU A 75 -3.54 -15.70 7.25
CA LEU A 75 -3.85 -16.86 8.11
C LEU A 75 -5.35 -17.15 8.20
N ASP A 76 -6.21 -16.17 7.97
CA ASP A 76 -7.64 -16.40 7.79
C ASP A 76 -7.89 -16.92 6.37
N SER A 77 -8.31 -18.18 6.25
CA SER A 77 -8.55 -18.84 4.95
C SER A 77 -9.52 -18.08 4.05
N ARG A 78 -10.44 -17.28 4.64
CA ARG A 78 -11.37 -16.44 3.89
C ARG A 78 -10.68 -15.33 3.10
N HIS A 79 -9.49 -14.92 3.55
CA HIS A 79 -8.75 -13.78 2.99
C HIS A 79 -7.50 -14.22 2.22
N TYR A 80 -7.04 -15.45 2.42
CA TYR A 80 -5.82 -15.98 1.80
C TYR A 80 -5.79 -15.79 0.29
N VAL A 81 -6.84 -16.20 -0.42
CA VAL A 81 -6.89 -16.11 -1.90
C VAL A 81 -6.79 -14.67 -2.38
N MET A 82 -7.45 -13.73 -1.68
CA MET A 82 -7.42 -12.31 -2.01
C MET A 82 -6.02 -11.73 -1.77
N ILE A 83 -5.42 -12.01 -0.61
CA ILE A 83 -4.09 -11.51 -0.27
C ILE A 83 -3.03 -12.07 -1.21
N ARG A 84 -3.09 -13.36 -1.49
CA ARG A 84 -2.19 -14.00 -2.45
C ARG A 84 -2.32 -13.37 -3.84
N GLY A 85 -3.54 -13.09 -4.28
CA GLY A 85 -3.81 -12.42 -5.56
C GLY A 85 -3.17 -11.03 -5.62
N TRP A 86 -3.29 -10.23 -4.57
CA TRP A 86 -2.67 -8.90 -4.50
C TRP A 86 -1.14 -8.99 -4.53
N LEU A 87 -0.54 -9.90 -3.76
CA LEU A 87 0.91 -10.10 -3.77
C LEU A 87 1.43 -10.51 -5.15
N LEU A 88 0.73 -11.41 -5.84
CA LEU A 88 1.12 -11.82 -7.19
C LEU A 88 0.97 -10.69 -8.20
N GLN A 89 -0.07 -9.85 -8.07
CA GLN A 89 -0.25 -8.68 -8.93
C GLN A 89 0.88 -7.67 -8.74
N GLU A 90 1.27 -7.38 -7.49
CA GLU A 90 2.39 -6.49 -7.18
C GLU A 90 3.72 -7.08 -7.67
N LEU A 91 3.91 -8.38 -7.54
CA LEU A 91 5.10 -9.07 -8.04
C LEU A 91 5.20 -8.96 -9.57
N LEU A 92 4.13 -9.24 -10.30
CA LEU A 92 4.10 -9.10 -11.75
C LEU A 92 4.36 -7.65 -12.20
N SER A 93 3.77 -6.68 -11.48
CA SER A 93 4.03 -5.27 -11.72
C SER A 93 5.52 -4.93 -11.53
N ALA A 94 6.13 -5.37 -10.43
CA ALA A 94 7.54 -5.13 -10.16
C ALA A 94 8.46 -5.82 -11.18
N GLU A 95 8.12 -7.02 -11.62
CA GLU A 95 8.86 -7.76 -12.66
C GLU A 95 8.82 -7.04 -14.02
N SER A 96 7.69 -6.41 -14.38
CA SER A 96 7.58 -5.64 -15.62
C SER A 96 8.51 -4.43 -15.66
N TRP A 97 8.95 -3.92 -14.50
CA TRP A 97 9.93 -2.82 -14.46
C TRP A 97 11.31 -3.21 -14.97
N LYS A 98 11.63 -4.51 -15.03
CA LYS A 98 12.87 -5.01 -15.64
C LYS A 98 12.96 -4.75 -17.14
N ASP A 99 11.82 -4.57 -17.81
CA ASP A 99 11.76 -4.29 -19.24
C ASP A 99 12.00 -2.80 -19.57
N THR A 100 12.13 -1.95 -18.54
CA THR A 100 12.36 -0.51 -18.72
C THR A 100 13.81 -0.20 -19.04
N SER A 101 14.03 0.84 -19.88
CA SER A 101 15.39 1.32 -20.17
C SER A 101 16.13 1.77 -18.91
N THR A 102 15.42 2.32 -17.93
CA THR A 102 16.01 2.76 -16.66
C THR A 102 16.59 1.60 -15.86
N TYR A 103 15.94 0.42 -15.88
CA TYR A 103 16.46 -0.77 -15.23
C TYR A 103 17.81 -1.21 -15.81
N HIS A 104 18.01 -1.04 -17.13
CA HIS A 104 19.23 -1.43 -17.81
C HIS A 104 20.35 -0.37 -17.74
N THR A 105 20.02 0.88 -17.42
CA THR A 105 20.97 1.99 -17.44
C THR A 105 21.33 2.54 -16.05
N SER A 106 20.53 2.24 -15.02
CA SER A 106 20.73 2.70 -13.64
C SER A 106 20.88 1.53 -12.67
N GLU A 107 22.08 1.33 -12.16
CA GLU A 107 22.34 0.27 -11.18
C GLU A 107 21.56 0.48 -9.87
N ASP A 108 21.38 1.72 -9.42
CA ASP A 108 20.59 2.05 -8.24
C ASP A 108 19.11 1.66 -8.44
N TYR A 109 18.53 1.99 -9.59
CA TYR A 109 17.15 1.61 -9.91
C TYR A 109 16.98 0.10 -10.01
N LYS A 110 17.92 -0.59 -10.65
CA LYS A 110 17.95 -2.04 -10.76
C LYS A 110 17.97 -2.70 -9.38
N ASN A 111 18.85 -2.24 -8.49
CA ASN A 111 18.94 -2.76 -7.13
C ASN A 111 17.63 -2.58 -6.34
N LYS A 112 16.94 -1.45 -6.51
CA LYS A 112 15.63 -1.19 -5.89
C LYS A 112 14.56 -2.15 -6.42
N VAL A 113 14.49 -2.33 -7.74
CA VAL A 113 13.52 -3.26 -8.37
C VAL A 113 13.77 -4.70 -7.90
N ASP A 114 15.02 -5.16 -7.95
CA ASP A 114 15.38 -6.51 -7.54
C ASP A 114 15.13 -6.75 -6.04
N SER A 115 15.36 -5.74 -5.19
CA SER A 115 15.05 -5.82 -3.76
C SER A 115 13.54 -5.95 -3.52
N ARG A 116 12.73 -5.14 -4.21
CA ARG A 116 11.27 -5.21 -4.13
C ARG A 116 10.76 -6.59 -4.56
N ILE A 117 11.23 -7.11 -5.67
CA ILE A 117 10.84 -8.43 -6.18
C ILE A 117 11.16 -9.52 -5.14
N ARG A 118 12.37 -9.53 -4.58
CA ARG A 118 12.75 -10.51 -3.55
C ARG A 118 11.87 -10.40 -2.31
N ALA A 119 11.52 -9.19 -1.89
CA ALA A 119 10.67 -8.96 -0.73
C ALA A 119 9.24 -9.49 -0.97
N LEU A 120 8.65 -9.23 -2.14
CA LEU A 120 7.33 -9.73 -2.51
C LEU A 120 7.32 -11.26 -2.65
N GLN A 121 8.35 -11.86 -3.24
CA GLN A 121 8.49 -13.32 -3.30
C GLN A 121 8.58 -13.94 -1.90
N LYS A 122 9.30 -13.30 -0.97
CA LYS A 122 9.36 -13.72 0.42
C LYS A 122 7.99 -13.66 1.11
N MET A 123 7.18 -12.64 0.82
CA MET A 123 5.82 -12.52 1.36
C MET A 123 4.92 -13.66 0.84
N VAL A 124 4.96 -13.94 -0.47
CA VAL A 124 4.19 -15.06 -1.07
C VAL A 124 4.60 -16.37 -0.41
N ALA A 125 5.90 -16.65 -0.32
CA ALA A 125 6.39 -17.86 0.32
C ALA A 125 5.96 -17.96 1.79
N ALA A 126 5.92 -16.84 2.52
CA ALA A 126 5.55 -16.82 3.93
C ALA A 126 4.08 -17.17 4.19
N ILE A 127 3.18 -16.94 3.23
CA ILE A 127 1.76 -17.30 3.35
C ILE A 127 1.42 -18.64 2.69
N ASP A 128 2.22 -19.11 1.74
CA ASP A 128 2.00 -20.38 1.02
C ASP A 128 2.54 -21.59 1.83
N LEU A 129 3.40 -21.37 2.81
CA LEU A 129 4.02 -22.41 3.64
C LEU A 129 3.26 -22.71 4.96
N GLU A 130 2.16 -22.04 5.21
CA GLU A 130 1.28 -22.26 6.39
C GLU A 130 -0.02 -22.91 5.99
#